data_90bf40eb5d0e70b6646ad876a2475109
#
_entry.id   90bf40eb5d0e70b6646ad876a2475109
#
_cell.length_a   1.000
_cell.length_b   1.000
_cell.length_c   1.000
_cell.angle_alpha   90.00
_cell.angle_beta   90.00
_cell.angle_gamma   90.00
#
_symmetry.space_group_name_H-M   'P 1'
#
loop_
_entity.id
_entity.type
_entity.pdbx_description
1 polymer ?
#
loop_
_entity_poly.entity_id
_entity_poly.type
_entity_poly.pdbx_seq_one_letter_code
_entity_poly.pdbx_strand_id
1 'polypeptide(L)'
;MAPEQISPLSSHLQAKIDDLLAAIGQEQATINQLRPAQHEKTVSYQAWLKEFATLRGRNLVFPYMSSGRGQGPFTELGDGSVKYDLVNGIGVNLLGHGHPIYRQAILESAVNDIVTCGNL
;
A
#
# COMPACT_ATOMS: atom_id res chain seq x y z
N MET A 1 10.59 -7.33 34.24
CA MET A 1 11.34 -6.33 33.49
C MET A 1 10.99 -6.52 32.03
N ALA A 2 10.27 -5.59 31.42
CA ALA A 2 10.10 -5.60 29.97
C ALA A 2 11.48 -5.43 29.34
N PRO A 3 11.81 -6.17 28.25
CA PRO A 3 13.06 -5.93 27.56
C PRO A 3 13.10 -4.48 27.09
N GLU A 4 14.19 -3.80 27.40
CA GLU A 4 14.46 -2.45 26.91
C GLU A 4 14.29 -2.51 25.38
N GLN A 5 13.34 -1.76 24.86
CA GLN A 5 13.15 -1.68 23.41
C GLN A 5 14.40 -1.05 22.82
N ILE A 6 15.23 -1.89 22.23
CA ILE A 6 16.32 -1.40 21.40
C ILE A 6 15.65 -0.80 20.16
N SER A 7 15.27 0.47 20.22
CA SER A 7 14.91 1.21 19.03
C SER A 7 16.19 1.59 18.32
N PRO A 8 16.51 1.01 17.17
CA PRO A 8 17.73 1.33 16.44
C PRO A 8 17.68 2.72 15.80
N LEU A 9 16.53 3.39 15.84
CA LEU A 9 16.32 4.66 15.18
C LEU A 9 16.62 5.83 16.12
N SER A 10 17.33 6.83 15.60
CA SER A 10 17.47 8.09 16.30
C SER A 10 16.11 8.79 16.42
N SER A 11 15.94 9.60 17.47
CA SER A 11 14.71 10.40 17.65
C SER A 11 14.40 11.30 16.46
N HIS A 12 15.42 11.75 15.74
CA HIS A 12 15.26 12.54 14.52
C HIS A 12 14.64 11.73 13.37
N LEU A 13 15.12 10.50 13.14
CA LEU A 13 14.56 9.62 12.10
C LEU A 13 13.13 9.19 12.46
N GLN A 14 12.88 8.87 13.73
CA GLN A 14 11.53 8.53 14.19
C GLN A 14 10.55 9.67 13.91
N ALA A 15 10.89 10.91 14.24
CA ALA A 15 10.05 12.07 13.97
C ALA A 15 9.73 12.22 12.46
N LYS A 16 10.71 11.94 11.57
CA LYS A 16 10.48 11.98 10.11
C LYS A 16 9.55 10.88 9.62
N ILE A 17 9.66 9.68 10.20
CA ILE A 17 8.73 8.58 9.91
C ILE A 17 7.33 8.96 10.37
N ASP A 18 7.16 9.52 11.55
CA ASP A 18 5.87 9.94 12.09
C ASP A 18 5.22 11.02 11.21
N ASP A 19 5.99 12.03 10.79
CA ASP A 19 5.54 13.07 9.86
C ASP A 19 5.07 12.45 8.53
N LEU A 20 5.82 11.51 7.97
CA LEU A 20 5.48 10.84 6.71
C LEU A 20 4.23 9.96 6.87
N LEU A 21 4.12 9.23 7.97
CA LEU A 21 2.93 8.42 8.27
C LEU A 21 1.66 9.29 8.37
N ALA A 22 1.77 10.46 9.02
CA ALA A 22 0.68 11.41 9.11
C ALA A 22 0.25 11.92 7.72
N ALA A 23 1.21 12.30 6.88
CA ALA A 23 0.96 12.78 5.52
C ALA A 23 0.29 11.70 4.65
N ILE A 24 0.81 10.47 4.66
CA ILE A 24 0.22 9.34 3.96
C ILE A 24 -1.21 9.07 4.44
N GLY A 25 -1.42 9.12 5.77
CA GLY A 25 -2.74 8.94 6.38
C GLY A 25 -3.75 9.95 5.87
N GLN A 26 -3.38 11.23 5.77
CA GLN A 26 -4.23 12.30 5.26
C GLN A 26 -4.62 12.08 3.80
N GLU A 27 -3.66 11.73 2.93
CA GLU A 27 -3.95 11.47 1.52
C GLU A 27 -4.90 10.28 1.33
N GLN A 28 -4.71 9.21 2.10
CA GLN A 28 -5.51 7.99 1.97
C GLN A 28 -6.86 8.08 2.68
N ALA A 29 -7.07 9.02 3.58
CA ALA A 29 -8.36 9.26 4.22
C ALA A 29 -9.50 9.54 3.23
N THR A 30 -9.16 9.94 2.00
CA THR A 30 -10.12 10.14 0.90
C THR A 30 -10.67 8.83 0.32
N ILE A 31 -10.05 7.67 0.66
CA ILE A 31 -10.46 6.34 0.19
C ILE A 31 -11.32 5.68 1.27
N ASN A 32 -12.50 6.22 1.49
CA ASN A 32 -13.38 5.83 2.61
C ASN A 32 -14.77 5.37 2.17
N GLN A 33 -15.04 5.35 0.86
CA GLN A 33 -16.31 4.92 0.29
C GLN A 33 -16.14 4.45 -1.16
N LEU A 34 -17.12 3.69 -1.65
CA LEU A 34 -17.15 3.29 -3.05
C LEU A 34 -17.21 4.51 -3.96
N ARG A 35 -16.48 4.45 -5.06
CA ARG A 35 -16.43 5.51 -6.06
C ARG A 35 -16.38 4.92 -7.47
N PRO A 36 -17.11 5.46 -8.46
CA PRO A 36 -17.00 5.02 -9.85
C PRO A 36 -15.65 5.44 -10.46
N ALA A 37 -15.35 4.86 -11.63
CA ALA A 37 -14.18 5.24 -12.42
C ALA A 37 -14.25 6.72 -12.82
N GLN A 38 -13.10 7.37 -12.85
CA GLN A 38 -12.94 8.74 -13.33
C GLN A 38 -12.76 8.70 -14.86
N HIS A 39 -13.65 9.38 -15.57
CA HIS A 39 -13.70 9.32 -17.03
C HIS A 39 -12.36 9.67 -17.68
N GLU A 40 -11.68 10.67 -17.19
CA GLU A 40 -10.37 11.14 -17.68
C GLU A 40 -9.23 10.11 -17.49
N LYS A 41 -9.37 9.17 -16.57
CA LYS A 41 -8.39 8.13 -16.29
C LYS A 41 -8.67 6.81 -17.01
N THR A 42 -9.88 6.64 -17.52
CA THR A 42 -10.30 5.35 -18.07
C THR A 42 -9.47 4.92 -19.28
N VAL A 43 -9.15 5.85 -20.19
CA VAL A 43 -8.37 5.54 -21.41
C VAL A 43 -6.95 5.09 -21.06
N SER A 44 -6.26 5.83 -20.21
CA SER A 44 -4.90 5.48 -19.77
C SER A 44 -4.86 4.19 -18.97
N TYR A 45 -5.86 3.94 -18.14
CA TYR A 45 -5.98 2.71 -17.38
C TYR A 45 -6.18 1.49 -18.29
N GLN A 46 -7.02 1.58 -19.31
CA GLN A 46 -7.22 0.50 -20.28
C GLN A 46 -5.95 0.24 -21.11
N ALA A 47 -5.23 1.27 -21.50
CA ALA A 47 -3.94 1.14 -22.17
C ALA A 47 -2.92 0.42 -21.28
N TRP A 48 -2.85 0.77 -20.00
CA TRP A 48 -1.98 0.12 -19.02
C TRP A 48 -2.31 -1.35 -18.81
N LEU A 49 -3.59 -1.70 -18.68
CA LEU A 49 -4.05 -3.10 -18.59
C LEU A 49 -3.61 -3.91 -19.83
N LYS A 50 -3.72 -3.32 -21.02
CA LYS A 50 -3.31 -3.97 -22.28
C LYS A 50 -1.80 -4.17 -22.35
N GLU A 51 -1.02 -3.17 -21.99
CA GLU A 51 0.44 -3.27 -21.92
C GLU A 51 0.87 -4.35 -20.93
N PHE A 52 0.30 -4.35 -19.73
CA PHE A 52 0.57 -5.38 -18.73
C PHE A 52 0.22 -6.79 -19.23
N ALA A 53 -0.90 -6.95 -19.92
CA ALA A 53 -1.29 -8.22 -20.53
C ALA A 53 -0.28 -8.68 -21.58
N THR A 54 0.26 -7.76 -22.38
CA THR A 54 1.29 -8.02 -23.38
C THR A 54 2.60 -8.48 -22.73
N LEU A 55 3.08 -7.78 -21.71
CA LEU A 55 4.29 -8.13 -20.97
C LEU A 55 4.16 -9.48 -20.26
N ARG A 56 2.97 -9.77 -19.75
CA ARG A 56 2.66 -11.04 -19.07
C ARG A 56 2.43 -12.21 -20.03
N GLY A 57 2.18 -11.94 -21.31
CA GLY A 57 1.83 -12.94 -22.31
C GLY A 57 0.37 -13.44 -22.27
N ARG A 58 -0.46 -12.89 -21.38
CA ARG A 58 -1.90 -13.21 -21.26
C ARG A 58 -2.66 -12.13 -20.53
N ASN A 59 -3.97 -12.04 -20.78
CA ASN A 59 -4.85 -11.14 -20.04
C ASN A 59 -4.92 -11.52 -18.55
N LEU A 60 -5.20 -10.51 -17.72
CA LEU A 60 -5.62 -10.75 -16.34
C LEU A 60 -6.99 -11.43 -16.36
N VAL A 61 -7.19 -12.44 -15.51
CA VAL A 61 -8.51 -13.08 -15.31
C VAL A 61 -9.50 -12.05 -14.77
N PHE A 62 -9.03 -11.24 -13.81
CA PHE A 62 -9.76 -10.08 -13.31
C PHE A 62 -8.96 -8.83 -13.70
N PRO A 63 -9.47 -7.99 -14.60
CA PRO A 63 -8.73 -6.85 -15.14
C PRO A 63 -8.72 -5.67 -14.15
N TYR A 64 -8.26 -5.92 -12.93
CA TYR A 64 -8.16 -4.92 -11.88
C TYR A 64 -6.70 -4.73 -11.49
N MET A 65 -6.21 -3.50 -11.66
CA MET A 65 -4.90 -3.09 -11.18
C MET A 65 -5.08 -1.93 -10.20
N SER A 66 -4.56 -2.13 -8.99
CA SER A 66 -4.60 -1.11 -7.94
C SER A 66 -3.72 0.08 -8.34
N SER A 67 -4.11 1.27 -7.90
CA SER A 67 -3.25 2.47 -7.92
C SER A 67 -2.10 2.38 -6.89
N GLY A 68 -2.11 1.37 -6.04
CA GLY A 68 -1.24 1.24 -4.87
C GLY A 68 -1.81 1.91 -3.61
N ARG A 69 -3.00 2.50 -3.71
CA ARG A 69 -3.66 3.22 -2.60
C ARG A 69 -4.87 2.44 -2.09
N GLY A 70 -5.04 2.45 -0.77
CA GLY A 70 -6.18 1.79 -0.14
C GLY A 70 -6.27 2.14 1.33
N GLN A 71 -7.46 1.96 1.92
CA GLN A 71 -7.70 2.15 3.34
C GLN A 71 -8.76 1.21 3.87
N GLY A 72 -8.43 0.46 4.92
CA GLY A 72 -9.33 -0.53 5.49
C GLY A 72 -9.80 -1.54 4.44
N PRO A 73 -11.11 -1.69 4.21
CA PRO A 73 -11.64 -2.63 3.22
C PRO A 73 -11.61 -2.09 1.78
N PHE A 74 -11.14 -0.85 1.56
CA PHE A 74 -11.20 -0.19 0.27
C PHE A 74 -9.87 -0.21 -0.46
N THR A 75 -9.90 -0.44 -1.76
CA THR A 75 -8.77 -0.28 -2.68
C THR A 75 -9.13 0.66 -3.82
N GLU A 76 -8.21 1.54 -4.19
CA GLU A 76 -8.36 2.39 -5.36
C GLU A 76 -7.70 1.71 -6.57
N LEU A 77 -8.40 1.70 -7.71
CA LEU A 77 -7.85 1.22 -8.97
C LEU A 77 -7.21 2.36 -9.78
N GLY A 78 -6.43 2.01 -10.79
CA GLY A 78 -5.74 2.98 -11.63
C GLY A 78 -6.66 3.94 -12.39
N ASP A 79 -7.93 3.60 -12.57
CA ASP A 79 -8.96 4.49 -13.13
C ASP A 79 -9.60 5.43 -12.09
N GLY A 80 -9.10 5.41 -10.86
CA GLY A 80 -9.62 6.21 -9.76
C GLY A 80 -10.89 5.65 -9.12
N SER A 81 -11.42 4.51 -9.59
CA SER A 81 -12.54 3.87 -8.91
C SER A 81 -12.08 3.30 -7.56
N VAL A 82 -13.00 3.29 -6.59
CA VAL A 82 -12.76 2.67 -5.28
C VAL A 82 -13.74 1.51 -5.11
N LYS A 83 -13.19 0.37 -4.71
CA LYS A 83 -13.92 -0.89 -4.57
C LYS A 83 -13.65 -1.53 -3.22
N TYR A 84 -14.51 -2.42 -2.76
CA TYR A 84 -14.18 -3.34 -1.70
C TYR A 84 -13.15 -4.37 -2.19
N ASP A 85 -12.09 -4.56 -1.42
CA ASP A 85 -11.18 -5.69 -1.59
C ASP A 85 -11.58 -6.82 -0.64
N LEU A 86 -12.33 -7.78 -1.16
CA LEU A 86 -12.75 -8.97 -0.40
C LEU A 86 -11.71 -10.10 -0.44
N VAL A 87 -10.67 -9.97 -1.26
CA VAL A 87 -9.58 -10.95 -1.40
C VAL A 87 -8.44 -10.62 -0.42
N ASN A 88 -8.31 -9.35 -0.08
CA ASN A 88 -7.37 -8.84 0.92
C ASN A 88 -5.91 -9.24 0.64
N GLY A 89 -5.54 -9.32 -0.66
CA GLY A 89 -4.21 -9.74 -1.09
C GLY A 89 -3.84 -11.17 -0.67
N ILE A 90 -4.84 -12.05 -0.50
CA ILE A 90 -4.67 -13.42 0.01
C ILE A 90 -4.00 -13.42 1.40
N GLY A 91 -4.48 -12.55 2.29
CA GLY A 91 -4.00 -12.43 3.68
C GLY A 91 -2.87 -11.42 3.91
N VAL A 92 -2.32 -10.81 2.85
CA VAL A 92 -1.28 -9.78 3.00
C VAL A 92 -1.82 -8.55 3.72
N ASN A 93 -3.05 -8.15 3.43
CA ASN A 93 -3.70 -7.00 4.06
C ASN A 93 -4.66 -7.42 5.19
N LEU A 94 -4.26 -8.39 6.03
CA LEU A 94 -5.10 -8.95 7.09
C LEU A 94 -5.73 -7.90 8.02
N LEU A 95 -5.01 -6.81 8.29
CA LEU A 95 -5.50 -5.69 9.10
C LEU A 95 -6.19 -4.59 8.26
N GLY A 96 -6.38 -4.84 6.96
CA GLY A 96 -6.89 -3.87 6.00
C GLY A 96 -5.79 -3.07 5.30
N HIS A 97 -6.16 -2.47 4.16
CA HIS A 97 -5.26 -1.63 3.38
C HIS A 97 -4.79 -0.43 4.21
N GLY A 98 -3.53 -0.10 4.05
CA GLY A 98 -2.96 1.10 4.65
C GLY A 98 -2.94 1.12 6.18
N HIS A 99 -3.00 -0.04 6.83
CA HIS A 99 -3.00 -0.10 8.29
C HIS A 99 -1.72 0.53 8.88
N PRO A 100 -1.83 1.41 9.87
CA PRO A 100 -0.69 2.17 10.41
C PRO A 100 0.49 1.29 10.84
N ILE A 101 0.22 0.15 11.51
CA ILE A 101 1.26 -0.78 11.97
C ILE A 101 2.11 -1.29 10.80
N TYR A 102 1.49 -1.67 9.65
CA TYR A 102 2.25 -2.13 8.49
C TYR A 102 3.12 -1.04 7.89
N ARG A 103 2.57 0.17 7.78
CA ARG A 103 3.32 1.31 7.23
C ARG A 103 4.50 1.67 8.11
N GLN A 104 4.28 1.74 9.41
CA GLN A 104 5.34 2.00 10.38
C GLN A 104 6.44 0.96 10.26
N ALA A 105 6.11 -0.34 10.30
CA ALA A 105 7.08 -1.41 10.18
C ALA A 105 7.88 -1.36 8.86
N ILE A 106 7.22 -1.03 7.74
CA ILE A 106 7.87 -0.91 6.44
C ILE A 106 8.85 0.28 6.42
N LEU A 107 8.44 1.45 6.93
CA LEU A 107 9.29 2.63 6.98
C LEU A 107 10.47 2.45 7.93
N GLU A 108 10.25 1.86 9.09
CA GLU A 108 11.32 1.51 10.02
C GLU A 108 12.31 0.51 9.40
N SER A 109 11.80 -0.46 8.64
CA SER A 109 12.64 -1.43 7.93
C SER A 109 13.44 -0.79 6.80
N ALA A 110 12.89 0.22 6.12
CA ALA A 110 13.54 0.88 5.00
C ALA A 110 14.78 1.70 5.40
N VAL A 111 14.85 2.14 6.65
CA VAL A 111 15.99 2.90 7.19
C VAL A 111 16.99 2.01 7.92
N ASN A 112 16.71 0.71 8.00
CA ASN A 112 17.59 -0.28 8.60
C ASN A 112 18.12 -1.25 7.54
N ASP A 113 19.12 -2.03 7.91
CA ASP A 113 19.61 -3.10 7.05
C ASP A 113 18.53 -4.20 6.92
N ILE A 114 18.25 -4.63 5.69
CA ILE A 114 17.22 -5.63 5.41
C ILE A 114 17.63 -7.01 5.91
N VAL A 115 18.94 -7.25 6.00
CA VAL A 115 19.50 -8.52 6.48
C VAL A 115 20.10 -8.31 7.87
N THR A 116 19.32 -8.63 8.90
CA THR A 116 19.74 -8.51 10.30
C THR A 116 20.10 -9.83 10.96
N CYS A 117 20.03 -10.95 10.23
CA CYS A 117 20.32 -12.25 10.81
C CYS A 117 21.82 -12.52 10.93
N GLY A 118 22.25 -12.77 12.16
CA GLY A 118 23.63 -13.06 12.49
C GLY A 118 24.11 -14.51 12.22
N ASN A 119 23.28 -15.37 11.66
CA ASN A 119 23.61 -16.79 11.38
C ASN A 119 23.45 -17.07 9.89
N LEU A 120 24.39 -16.58 9.13
CA LEU A 120 24.60 -17.03 7.76
C LEU A 120 25.75 -18.01 7.72
#